data_006406442931468530a60aa455f11d45
#
_entry.id   006406442931468530a60aa455f11d45
#
_cell.length_a   1.000
_cell.length_b   1.000
_cell.length_c   1.000
_cell.angle_alpha   90.00
_cell.angle_beta   90.00
_cell.angle_gamma   90.00
#
_symmetry.space_group_name_H-M   'P 1'
#
loop_
_entity.id
_entity.type
_entity.pdbx_description
1 polymer ?
#
loop_
_entity_poly.entity_id
_entity_poly.type
_entity_poly.pdbx_seq_one_letter_code
_entity_poly.pdbx_strand_id
1 'polypeptide(L)' 'MDIKFGFADTARELVIRVDGEQQELLNRINEAVDNNSTLELADEKGRKYLVRTERVVYVEVGNSTAHAVGFIGK' A
#
# COMPACT_ATOMS: atom_id res chain seq x y z
N MET A 1 4.12 -1.14 -9.24
CA MET A 1 4.07 -0.17 -8.14
C MET A 1 3.84 -0.88 -6.83
N ASP A 2 4.55 -0.50 -5.80
CA ASP A 2 4.45 -1.14 -4.49
C ASP A 2 3.54 -0.35 -3.57
N ILE A 3 2.70 -1.06 -2.83
CA ILE A 3 1.92 -0.46 -1.76
C ILE A 3 2.41 -1.07 -0.47
N LYS A 4 2.82 -0.21 0.45
CA LYS A 4 3.36 -0.65 1.73
C LYS A 4 2.41 -0.20 2.85
N PHE A 5 1.98 -1.14 3.66
CA PHE A 5 1.09 -0.86 4.78
C PHE A 5 1.82 -1.05 6.10
N GLY A 6 1.69 -0.09 6.99
CA GLY A 6 2.17 -0.22 8.35
C GLY A 6 0.99 -0.40 9.30
N PHE A 7 1.09 -1.33 10.23
CA PHE A 7 0.01 -1.66 11.15
C PHE A 7 0.36 -1.30 12.59
N ALA A 8 -0.65 -1.00 13.38
CA ALA A 8 -0.47 -0.51 14.73
C ALA A 8 0.16 -1.52 15.67
N ASP A 9 -0.15 -2.79 15.47
CA ASP A 9 0.23 -3.80 16.46
C ASP A 9 1.36 -4.72 15.99
N THR A 10 2.08 -4.36 14.97
CA THR A 10 3.23 -5.14 14.55
C THR A 10 4.25 -4.23 13.87
N ALA A 11 5.51 -4.55 14.03
CA ALA A 11 6.57 -3.81 13.35
C ALA A 11 6.73 -4.24 11.90
N ARG A 12 6.09 -5.32 11.50
CA ARG A 12 6.23 -5.78 10.12
C ARG A 12 5.37 -4.96 9.20
N GLU A 13 5.88 -4.73 8.01
CA GLU A 13 5.13 -4.03 6.97
C GLU A 13 4.64 -5.03 5.95
N LEU A 14 3.47 -4.80 5.41
CA LEU A 14 2.95 -5.61 4.31
C LEU A 14 3.23 -4.85 3.02
N VAL A 15 3.92 -5.48 2.08
CA VAL A 15 4.21 -4.87 0.79
C VAL A 15 3.51 -5.66 -0.29
N ILE A 16 2.69 -5.00 -1.09
CA ILE A 16 1.95 -5.64 -2.18
C ILE A 16 2.33 -4.94 -3.47
N ARG A 17 2.76 -5.70 -4.47
CA ARG A 17 3.09 -5.13 -5.76
C ARG A 17 1.88 -5.23 -6.67
N VAL A 18 1.37 -4.09 -7.10
CA VAL A 18 0.16 -4.04 -7.90
C VAL A 18 0.38 -3.27 -9.18
N ASP A 19 -0.48 -3.52 -10.16
CA ASP A 19 -0.52 -2.72 -11.36
C ASP A 19 -1.57 -1.64 -11.15
N GLY A 20 -1.35 -0.50 -11.74
CA GLY A 20 -2.33 0.57 -11.65
C GLY A 20 -1.68 1.92 -11.52
N GLU A 21 -2.49 2.93 -11.50
CA GLU A 21 -2.03 4.30 -11.46
C GLU A 21 -2.02 4.79 -10.02
N GLN A 22 -0.96 5.49 -9.65
CA GLN A 22 -0.72 5.85 -8.25
C GLN A 22 -1.88 6.63 -7.61
N GLN A 23 -2.38 7.64 -8.30
CA GLN A 23 -3.43 8.47 -7.72
C GLN A 23 -4.74 7.69 -7.53
N GLU A 24 -5.04 6.80 -8.47
CA GLU A 24 -6.22 5.97 -8.36
C GLU A 24 -6.13 5.03 -7.18
N LEU A 25 -4.95 4.43 -6.98
CA LEU A 25 -4.73 3.54 -5.85
C LEU A 25 -4.82 4.30 -4.53
N LEU A 26 -4.22 5.49 -4.47
CA LEU A 26 -4.31 6.32 -3.27
C LEU A 26 -5.74 6.68 -2.94
N ASN A 27 -6.53 7.02 -3.95
CA ASN A 27 -7.94 7.38 -3.74
C ASN A 27 -8.74 6.20 -3.19
N ARG A 28 -8.51 5.00 -3.73
CA ARG A 28 -9.20 3.80 -3.24
C ARG A 28 -8.84 3.48 -1.81
N ILE A 29 -7.55 3.59 -1.50
CA ILE A 29 -7.06 3.28 -0.15
C ILE A 29 -7.59 4.31 0.83
N ASN A 30 -7.54 5.58 0.47
CA ASN A 30 -8.00 6.64 1.33
C ASN A 30 -9.50 6.50 1.65
N GLU A 31 -10.27 6.14 0.64
CA GLU A 31 -11.69 5.92 0.84
C GLU A 31 -11.95 4.76 1.79
N ALA A 32 -11.21 3.68 1.64
CA ALA A 32 -11.37 2.51 2.51
C ALA A 32 -10.99 2.84 3.95
N VAL A 33 -9.92 3.61 4.13
CA VAL A 33 -9.49 4.01 5.46
C VAL A 33 -10.52 4.94 6.10
N ASP A 34 -11.02 5.90 5.35
CA ASP A 34 -12.02 6.83 5.88
C ASP A 34 -13.30 6.14 6.31
N ASN A 35 -13.67 5.08 5.61
CA ASN A 35 -14.89 4.36 5.91
C ASN A 35 -14.68 3.17 6.84
N ASN A 36 -13.45 2.94 7.30
CA ASN A 36 -13.10 1.78 8.10
C ASN A 36 -13.52 0.48 7.45
N SER A 37 -13.41 0.42 6.14
CA SER A 37 -13.84 -0.77 5.40
C SER A 37 -12.65 -1.65 5.06
N THR A 38 -12.93 -2.88 4.65
CA THR A 38 -11.87 -3.79 4.23
C THR A 38 -11.49 -3.44 2.80
N LEU A 39 -10.18 -3.34 2.57
CA LEU A 39 -9.66 -3.05 1.26
C LEU A 39 -9.20 -4.34 0.58
N GLU A 40 -9.68 -4.60 -0.62
CA GLU A 40 -9.25 -5.76 -1.37
C GLU A 40 -8.28 -5.34 -2.45
N LEU A 41 -7.11 -5.97 -2.49
CA LEU A 41 -6.10 -5.70 -3.50
C LEU A 41 -5.62 -7.01 -4.11
N ALA A 42 -5.27 -6.96 -5.38
CA ALA A 42 -4.69 -8.11 -6.05
C ALA A 42 -3.27 -7.75 -6.48
N ASP A 43 -2.33 -8.65 -6.25
CA ASP A 43 -0.96 -8.39 -6.70
C ASP A 43 -0.81 -8.82 -8.16
N GLU A 44 0.34 -8.54 -8.74
CA GLU A 44 0.55 -8.84 -10.15
C GLU A 44 0.66 -10.33 -10.43
N LYS A 45 0.73 -11.16 -9.40
CA LYS A 45 0.76 -12.61 -9.56
C LYS A 45 -0.59 -13.25 -9.31
N GLY A 46 -1.62 -12.46 -9.14
CA GLY A 46 -2.97 -12.96 -8.95
C GLY A 46 -3.37 -13.27 -7.52
N ARG A 47 -2.50 -12.99 -6.55
CA ARG A 47 -2.88 -13.19 -5.16
C ARG A 47 -3.74 -12.04 -4.71
N LYS A 48 -4.74 -12.33 -3.90
CA LYS A 48 -5.63 -11.31 -3.38
C LYS A 48 -5.40 -11.11 -1.90
N TYR A 49 -5.45 -9.87 -1.47
CA TYR A 49 -5.22 -9.48 -0.08
C TYR A 49 -6.43 -8.71 0.41
N LEU A 50 -6.89 -9.06 1.61
CA LEU A 50 -7.95 -8.30 2.27
C LEU A 50 -7.28 -7.58 3.44
N VAL A 51 -7.22 -6.26 3.38
CA VAL A 51 -6.56 -5.47 4.39
C VAL A 51 -7.59 -4.82 5.29
N ARG A 52 -7.51 -5.09 6.60
CA ARG A 52 -8.42 -4.50 7.59
C ARG A 52 -7.88 -3.12 7.93
N THR A 53 -8.46 -2.10 7.36
CA THR A 53 -7.90 -0.76 7.45
C THR A 53 -7.94 -0.16 8.84
N GLU A 54 -8.74 -0.70 9.74
CA GLU A 54 -8.81 -0.16 11.09
C GLU A 54 -7.49 -0.28 11.86
N ARG A 55 -6.59 -1.15 11.41
CA ARG A 55 -5.30 -1.31 12.07
C ARG A 55 -4.15 -0.67 11.30
N VAL A 56 -4.45 0.00 10.20
CA VAL A 56 -3.43 0.62 9.38
C VAL A 56 -3.08 1.99 9.94
N VAL A 57 -1.80 2.26 10.14
CA VAL A 57 -1.35 3.56 10.63
C VAL A 57 -0.71 4.38 9.53
N TYR A 58 -0.20 3.76 8.47
CA TYR A 58 0.27 4.50 7.31
C TYR A 58 0.23 3.63 6.06
N VAL A 59 0.19 4.26 4.91
CA VAL A 59 0.26 3.59 3.63
C VAL A 59 1.19 4.38 2.73
N GLU A 60 2.10 3.67 2.08
CA GLU A 60 3.01 4.33 1.14
C GLU A 60 2.77 3.70 -0.23
N VAL A 61 2.55 4.51 -1.25
CA VAL A 61 2.31 4.03 -2.61
C VAL A 61 3.36 4.63 -3.53
N GLY A 62 4.11 3.79 -4.20
CA GLY A 62 5.11 4.28 -5.11
C GLY A 62 5.94 3.17 -5.72
N ASN A 63 6.88 3.55 -6.57
CA ASN A 63 7.79 2.59 -7.17
C ASN A 63 9.02 2.46 -6.33
N SER A 64 9.22 1.29 -5.75
CA SER A 64 10.38 1.08 -4.92
C SER A 64 11.67 1.14 -5.72
N THR A 65 11.61 0.85 -7.01
CA THR A 65 12.82 0.94 -7.81
C THR A 65 13.24 2.36 -8.04
N ALA A 66 12.34 3.29 -7.98
CA ALA A 66 12.70 4.65 -8.25
C ALA A 66 13.66 5.19 -7.25
N HIS A 67 13.61 4.72 -6.02
CA HIS A 67 14.46 5.28 -5.10
C HIS A 67 15.55 4.49 -4.79
N ALA A 68 15.72 3.49 -5.44
CA ALA A 68 16.93 2.81 -5.28
C ALA A 68 18.04 3.71 -5.59
N VAL A 69 17.77 4.77 -6.12
CA VAL A 69 18.76 5.65 -6.34
C VAL A 69 18.98 6.57 -5.26
N GLY A 70 18.99 6.58 -4.91
CA GLY A 70 19.00 7.29 -3.94
C GLY A 70 19.18 8.51 -3.70
N PHE A 71 19.02 8.42 -4.09
CA PHE A 71 18.98 9.27 -3.55
C PHE A 71 19.29 9.80 -2.89
N ILE A 72 19.25 9.58 -3.10
CA ILE A 72 19.32 10.04 -2.57
C ILE A 72 19.41 10.81 -2.04
N GLY A 73 19.39 10.91 -2.16
CA GLY A 73 19.22 11.63 -1.60
C GLY A 73 19.25 12.27 -1.21
N LYS A 74 19.00 12.27 -1.23
CA LYS A 74 18.87 13.04 -0.72
C LYS A 74 19.04 13.45 -0.26
#